data_1e7da6c2714aa0ff1b949e72f815e9bb
#
_entry.id   1e7da6c2714aa0ff1b949e72f815e9bb
#
_cell.length_a   1.000
_cell.length_b   1.000
_cell.length_c   1.000
_cell.angle_alpha   90.00
_cell.angle_beta   90.00
_cell.angle_gamma   90.00
#
_symmetry.space_group_name_H-M   'P 1'
#
loop_
_entity.id
_entity.type
_entity.pdbx_description
1 polymer ?
#
loop_
_entity_poly.entity_id
_entity_poly.type
_entity_poly.pdbx_seq_one_letter_code
_entity_poly.pdbx_strand_id
1 'polypeptide(L)'
;MGEQPVISCKQSRKERVTGFGSVNPQTGQLVVNFAQRGNTVSFKKHLKTILRTYKDKRKIIVYVDNVRYHHAKALRHFLDAHTELEIRYLPAYSPDLNPVERVWWYMRKRITHNRYLSSIKERIAKFWRLLSHCLMPNNILKNICVINY
;
A
#
# COMPACT_ATOMS: atom_id res chain seq x y z
N MET A 1 -25.14 6.73 37.63
CA MET A 1 -23.93 6.08 37.16
C MET A 1 -24.31 5.31 35.90
N GLY A 2 -23.95 5.82 34.71
CA GLY A 2 -24.28 5.17 33.45
C GLY A 2 -23.25 4.09 33.15
N GLU A 3 -23.71 2.85 32.98
CA GLU A 3 -22.87 1.76 32.47
C GLU A 3 -22.41 2.07 31.06
N GLN A 4 -21.09 2.11 30.85
CA GLN A 4 -20.53 2.20 29.52
C GLN A 4 -20.77 0.86 28.80
N PRO A 5 -21.34 0.86 27.57
CA PRO A 5 -21.50 -0.38 26.82
C PRO A 5 -20.15 -0.99 26.47
N VAL A 6 -19.85 -2.15 27.05
CA VAL A 6 -18.67 -2.95 26.72
C VAL A 6 -18.90 -3.58 25.36
N ILE A 7 -18.33 -3.01 24.30
CA ILE A 7 -18.32 -3.63 22.98
C ILE A 7 -17.24 -4.72 23.01
N SER A 8 -17.65 -5.97 23.16
CA SER A 8 -16.75 -7.11 23.04
C SER A 8 -16.31 -7.30 21.60
N CYS A 9 -15.16 -6.76 21.22
CA CYS A 9 -14.53 -7.00 19.92
C CYS A 9 -13.91 -8.39 19.90
N LYS A 10 -14.67 -9.42 19.53
CA LYS A 10 -14.08 -10.70 19.06
C LYS A 10 -13.46 -10.49 17.68
N GLN A 11 -12.28 -9.87 17.63
CA GLN A 11 -11.47 -9.93 16.42
C GLN A 11 -10.90 -11.36 16.30
N SER A 12 -11.37 -12.09 15.29
CA SER A 12 -10.71 -13.32 14.89
C SER A 12 -9.27 -13.01 14.49
N ARG A 13 -8.30 -13.38 15.34
CA ARG A 13 -6.85 -13.21 15.11
C ARG A 13 -6.33 -13.97 13.88
N LYS A 14 -7.16 -14.75 13.20
CA LYS A 14 -6.76 -15.70 12.15
C LYS A 14 -6.75 -15.11 10.73
N GLU A 15 -7.47 -14.05 10.46
CA GLU A 15 -7.54 -13.47 9.12
C GLU A 15 -6.67 -12.22 9.02
N ARG A 16 -5.51 -12.36 8.39
CA ARG A 16 -4.62 -11.24 8.07
C ARG A 16 -4.50 -11.11 6.57
N VAL A 17 -4.52 -9.86 6.09
CA VAL A 17 -4.27 -9.52 4.70
C VAL A 17 -3.21 -8.43 4.67
N THR A 18 -2.23 -8.62 3.80
CA THR A 18 -1.19 -7.63 3.53
C THR A 18 -1.60 -6.79 2.34
N GLY A 19 -1.67 -5.48 2.50
CA GLY A 19 -1.83 -4.53 1.42
C GLY A 19 -0.47 -4.04 0.93
N PHE A 20 -0.21 -4.20 -0.37
CA PHE A 20 0.89 -3.54 -1.05
C PHE A 20 0.36 -2.29 -1.73
N GLY A 21 0.95 -1.15 -1.46
CA GLY A 21 0.57 0.11 -2.07
C GLY A 21 1.79 0.86 -2.59
N SER A 22 1.64 1.45 -3.76
CA SER A 22 2.60 2.39 -4.32
C SER A 22 1.86 3.62 -4.83
N VAL A 23 2.28 4.79 -4.43
CA VAL A 23 1.69 6.05 -4.86
C VAL A 23 2.69 6.84 -5.69
N ASN A 24 2.23 7.41 -6.78
CA ASN A 24 3.00 8.40 -7.51
C ASN A 24 2.75 9.77 -6.86
N PRO A 25 3.72 10.37 -6.17
CA PRO A 25 3.50 11.62 -5.46
C PRO A 25 3.23 12.82 -6.37
N GLN A 26 3.63 12.75 -7.65
CA GLN A 26 3.40 13.81 -8.62
C GLN A 26 1.95 13.84 -9.13
N THR A 27 1.31 12.69 -9.25
CA THR A 27 -0.04 12.55 -9.81
C THR A 27 -1.09 12.14 -8.80
N GLY A 28 -0.68 11.60 -7.65
CA GLY A 28 -1.58 10.98 -6.67
C GLY A 28 -2.14 9.63 -7.12
N GLN A 29 -1.67 9.08 -8.25
CA GLN A 29 -2.12 7.77 -8.71
C GLN A 29 -1.62 6.67 -7.78
N LEU A 30 -2.52 5.81 -7.36
CA LEU A 30 -2.24 4.72 -6.43
C LEU A 30 -2.33 3.37 -7.15
N VAL A 31 -1.36 2.50 -6.90
CA VAL A 31 -1.38 1.09 -7.32
C VAL A 31 -1.47 0.24 -6.05
N VAL A 32 -2.45 -0.66 -5.97
CA VAL A 32 -2.67 -1.50 -4.79
C VAL A 32 -2.89 -2.96 -5.17
N ASN A 33 -2.32 -3.84 -4.38
CA ASN A 33 -2.59 -5.28 -4.40
C ASN A 33 -2.76 -5.79 -2.97
N PHE A 34 -3.68 -6.73 -2.78
CA PHE A 34 -3.84 -7.45 -1.52
C PHE A 34 -3.33 -8.89 -1.65
N ALA A 35 -2.68 -9.37 -0.62
CA ALA A 35 -2.18 -10.75 -0.52
C ALA A 35 -2.40 -11.30 0.88
N GLN A 36 -2.49 -12.62 1.02
CA GLN A 36 -2.60 -13.26 2.33
C GLN A 36 -1.35 -13.04 3.18
N ARG A 37 -0.18 -12.96 2.54
CA ARG A 37 1.11 -12.74 3.21
C ARG A 37 2.01 -11.79 2.42
N GLY A 38 2.76 -10.95 3.15
CA GLY A 38 3.85 -10.17 2.61
C GLY A 38 5.09 -11.04 2.42
N ASN A 39 5.45 -11.32 1.18
CA ASN A 39 6.64 -12.06 0.80
C ASN A 39 7.13 -11.64 -0.59
N THR A 40 8.26 -12.18 -1.04
CA THR A 40 8.86 -11.87 -2.33
C THR A 40 7.91 -12.17 -3.52
N VAL A 41 7.09 -13.22 -3.43
CA VAL A 41 6.16 -13.59 -4.51
C VAL A 41 5.04 -12.56 -4.65
N SER A 42 4.41 -12.19 -3.53
CA SER A 42 3.36 -11.18 -3.51
C SER A 42 3.89 -9.78 -3.86
N PHE A 43 5.13 -9.48 -3.45
CA PHE A 43 5.79 -8.22 -3.83
C PHE A 43 6.10 -8.19 -5.34
N LYS A 44 6.63 -9.26 -5.94
CA LYS A 44 6.80 -9.34 -7.41
C LYS A 44 5.48 -9.17 -8.16
N LYS A 45 4.38 -9.71 -7.64
CA LYS A 45 3.05 -9.50 -8.22
C LYS A 45 2.66 -8.01 -8.20
N HIS A 46 2.97 -7.31 -7.12
CA HIS A 46 2.75 -5.87 -7.01
C HIS A 46 3.60 -5.09 -8.02
N LEU A 47 4.89 -5.41 -8.14
CA LEU A 47 5.76 -4.79 -9.14
C LEU A 47 5.28 -5.02 -10.58
N LYS A 48 4.76 -6.21 -10.91
CA LYS A 48 4.12 -6.48 -12.20
C LYS A 48 2.89 -5.58 -12.44
N THR A 49 2.13 -5.28 -11.41
CA THR A 49 1.00 -4.34 -11.51
C THR A 49 1.49 -2.92 -11.78
N ILE A 50 2.57 -2.48 -11.12
CA ILE A 50 3.20 -1.18 -11.37
C ILE A 50 3.68 -1.09 -12.82
N LEU A 51 4.39 -2.11 -13.32
CA LEU A 51 4.86 -2.18 -14.71
C LEU A 51 3.72 -2.05 -15.72
N ARG A 52 2.59 -2.74 -15.48
CA ARG A 52 1.40 -2.63 -16.35
C ARG A 52 0.76 -1.24 -16.30
N THR A 53 0.69 -0.65 -15.11
CA THR A 53 0.11 0.68 -14.92
C THR A 53 0.92 1.77 -15.63
N TYR A 54 2.24 1.62 -15.64
CA TYR A 54 3.17 2.59 -16.20
C TYR A 54 3.92 2.06 -17.44
N LYS A 55 3.27 1.20 -18.23
CA LYS A 55 3.86 0.53 -19.41
C LYS A 55 4.48 1.48 -20.44
N ASP A 56 3.98 2.72 -20.51
CA ASP A 56 4.45 3.73 -21.46
C ASP A 56 5.64 4.56 -20.93
N LYS A 57 6.14 4.24 -19.75
CA LYS A 57 7.26 4.94 -19.13
C LYS A 57 8.58 4.24 -19.43
N ARG A 58 9.58 5.02 -19.84
CA ARG A 58 10.94 4.51 -20.10
C ARG A 58 11.63 4.00 -18.83
N LYS A 59 11.35 4.63 -17.71
CA LYS A 59 11.97 4.33 -16.41
C LYS A 59 10.95 4.48 -15.31
N ILE A 60 10.90 3.51 -14.43
CA ILE A 60 10.06 3.49 -13.23
C ILE A 60 10.97 3.29 -12.04
N ILE A 61 11.01 4.26 -11.12
CA ILE A 61 11.77 4.17 -9.89
C ILE A 61 10.78 3.96 -8.75
N VAL A 62 10.94 2.85 -8.03
CA VAL A 62 10.09 2.50 -6.89
C VAL A 62 10.92 2.61 -5.62
N TYR A 63 10.53 3.54 -4.74
CA TYR A 63 11.10 3.65 -3.41
C TYR A 63 10.39 2.69 -2.47
N VAL A 64 11.14 1.87 -1.77
CA VAL A 64 10.62 0.85 -0.87
C VAL A 64 11.26 0.97 0.52
N ASP A 65 10.54 0.55 1.52
CA ASP A 65 11.07 0.37 2.86
C ASP A 65 12.07 -0.81 2.92
N ASN A 66 12.85 -0.87 3.98
CA ASN A 66 13.97 -1.80 4.10
C ASN A 66 13.54 -3.17 4.65
N VAL A 67 12.46 -3.76 4.14
CA VAL A 67 11.96 -5.08 4.57
C VAL A 67 12.74 -6.20 3.91
N ARG A 68 13.01 -7.29 4.66
CA ARG A 68 13.84 -8.43 4.22
C ARG A 68 13.48 -8.99 2.84
N TYR A 69 12.20 -9.14 2.52
CA TYR A 69 11.78 -9.73 1.24
C TYR A 69 12.00 -8.81 0.04
N HIS A 70 12.26 -7.50 0.24
CA HIS A 70 12.68 -6.60 -0.82
C HIS A 70 14.12 -6.85 -1.28
N HIS A 71 14.94 -7.52 -0.45
CA HIS A 71 16.35 -7.86 -0.75
C HIS A 71 16.56 -9.30 -1.25
N ALA A 72 15.49 -10.06 -1.46
CA ALA A 72 15.60 -11.46 -1.84
C ALA A 72 16.29 -11.65 -3.20
N LYS A 73 17.19 -12.65 -3.29
CA LYS A 73 17.87 -13.01 -4.55
C LYS A 73 16.89 -13.22 -5.73
N ALA A 74 15.72 -13.82 -5.45
CA ALA A 74 14.68 -14.03 -6.45
C ALA A 74 14.12 -12.73 -7.05
N LEU A 75 14.26 -11.59 -6.35
CA LEU A 75 13.87 -10.28 -6.88
C LEU A 75 14.91 -9.77 -7.88
N ARG A 76 16.20 -10.09 -7.69
CA ARG A 76 17.28 -9.67 -8.60
C ARG A 76 17.03 -10.16 -10.02
N HIS A 77 16.76 -11.46 -10.23
CA HIS A 77 16.42 -12.00 -11.53
C HIS A 77 15.20 -11.34 -12.18
N PHE A 78 14.22 -10.97 -11.36
CA PHE A 78 13.05 -10.25 -11.85
C PHE A 78 13.42 -8.85 -12.35
N LEU A 79 14.28 -8.13 -11.62
CA LEU A 79 14.75 -6.80 -12.00
C LEU A 79 15.67 -6.83 -13.22
N ASP A 80 16.53 -7.84 -13.33
CA ASP A 80 17.41 -8.04 -14.51
C ASP A 80 16.59 -8.23 -15.79
N ALA A 81 15.42 -8.86 -15.69
CA ALA A 81 14.48 -9.05 -16.80
C ALA A 81 13.58 -7.81 -17.09
N HIS A 82 13.60 -6.80 -16.22
CA HIS A 82 12.77 -5.59 -16.34
C HIS A 82 13.63 -4.35 -16.11
N THR A 83 14.49 -4.04 -17.08
CA THR A 83 15.49 -2.96 -16.99
C THR A 83 14.90 -1.55 -16.85
N GLU A 84 13.61 -1.40 -17.23
CA GLU A 84 12.83 -0.18 -17.01
C GLU A 84 12.48 0.06 -15.54
N LEU A 85 12.56 -0.98 -14.69
CA LEU A 85 12.23 -0.91 -13.27
C LEU A 85 13.48 -0.83 -12.40
N GLU A 86 13.53 0.17 -11.53
CA GLU A 86 14.60 0.35 -10.54
C GLU A 86 13.99 0.43 -9.15
N ILE A 87 14.58 -0.31 -8.19
CA ILE A 87 14.21 -0.24 -6.79
C ILE A 87 15.26 0.58 -6.03
N ARG A 88 14.81 1.55 -5.25
CA ARG A 88 15.61 2.31 -4.32
C ARG A 88 15.07 2.12 -2.91
N TYR A 89 15.98 1.98 -1.96
CA TYR A 89 15.62 1.77 -0.56
C TYR A 89 15.56 3.10 0.17
N LEU A 90 14.47 3.28 0.93
CA LEU A 90 14.37 4.39 1.87
C LEU A 90 15.36 4.17 3.03
N PRO A 91 15.85 5.24 3.66
CA PRO A 91 16.65 5.11 4.86
C PRO A 91 15.91 4.28 5.93
N ALA A 92 16.67 3.52 6.71
CA ALA A 92 16.09 2.77 7.83
C ALA A 92 15.41 3.74 8.82
N TYR A 93 14.32 3.29 9.40
CA TYR A 93 13.56 4.05 10.42
C TYR A 93 13.03 5.42 9.96
N SER A 94 12.77 5.59 8.67
CA SER A 94 12.26 6.85 8.09
C SER A 94 10.86 6.68 7.46
N PRO A 95 9.82 6.30 8.23
CA PRO A 95 8.46 6.13 7.70
C PRO A 95 7.88 7.44 7.15
N ASP A 96 8.33 8.58 7.68
CA ASP A 96 7.88 9.91 7.24
C ASP A 96 8.26 10.23 5.79
N LEU A 97 9.32 9.60 5.29
CA LEU A 97 9.77 9.72 3.91
C LEU A 97 8.97 8.83 2.94
N ASN A 98 8.12 7.93 3.47
CA ASN A 98 7.30 7.04 2.65
C ASN A 98 5.88 7.62 2.48
N PRO A 99 5.57 8.28 1.36
CA PRO A 99 4.27 8.92 1.17
C PRO A 99 3.10 7.93 1.19
N VAL A 100 3.33 6.64 0.93
CA VAL A 100 2.27 5.62 0.98
C VAL A 100 1.74 5.41 2.39
N GLU A 101 2.54 5.64 3.44
CA GLU A 101 2.08 5.55 4.82
C GLU A 101 1.00 6.61 5.13
N ARG A 102 1.13 7.81 4.58
CA ARG A 102 0.11 8.87 4.70
C ARG A 102 -1.17 8.48 3.97
N VAL A 103 -1.06 7.82 2.81
CA VAL A 103 -2.20 7.28 2.08
C VAL A 103 -2.90 6.21 2.91
N TRP A 104 -2.16 5.26 3.50
CA TRP A 104 -2.73 4.25 4.39
C TRP A 104 -3.40 4.84 5.63
N TRP A 105 -2.81 5.88 6.22
CA TRP A 105 -3.43 6.60 7.34
C TRP A 105 -4.74 7.27 6.92
N TYR A 106 -4.77 7.96 5.79
CA TYR A 106 -5.96 8.58 5.22
C TYR A 106 -7.07 7.55 4.96
N MET A 107 -6.72 6.40 4.38
CA MET A 107 -7.66 5.31 4.11
C MET A 107 -8.23 4.74 5.41
N ARG A 108 -7.37 4.46 6.39
CA ARG A 108 -7.79 3.96 7.71
C ARG A 108 -8.74 4.92 8.39
N LYS A 109 -8.45 6.21 8.38
CA LYS A 109 -9.33 7.23 8.98
C LYS A 109 -10.72 7.22 8.37
N ARG A 110 -10.86 6.99 7.06
CA ARG A 110 -12.15 6.97 6.37
C ARG A 110 -12.91 5.66 6.50
N ILE A 111 -12.23 4.55 6.65
CA ILE A 111 -12.83 3.21 6.57
C ILE A 111 -13.02 2.58 7.94
N THR A 112 -12.00 2.65 8.80
CA THR A 112 -11.97 1.88 10.04
C THR A 112 -12.09 2.74 11.31
N HIS A 113 -11.85 4.04 11.23
CA HIS A 113 -11.88 4.90 12.41
C HIS A 113 -13.32 4.99 12.93
N ASN A 114 -13.51 4.64 14.21
CA ASN A 114 -14.81 4.60 14.90
C ASN A 114 -15.90 3.75 14.22
N ARG A 115 -15.50 2.72 13.44
CA ARG A 115 -16.44 1.80 12.80
C ARG A 115 -16.05 0.36 13.08
N TYR A 116 -17.01 -0.41 13.59
CA TYR A 116 -16.88 -1.85 13.68
C TYR A 116 -17.12 -2.47 12.29
N LEU A 117 -16.19 -3.29 11.83
CA LEU A 117 -16.32 -4.06 10.61
C LEU A 117 -16.29 -5.54 10.96
N SER A 118 -17.34 -6.26 10.60
CA SER A 118 -17.60 -7.63 11.05
C SER A 118 -16.60 -8.65 10.51
N SER A 119 -16.00 -8.38 9.34
CA SER A 119 -15.06 -9.31 8.69
C SER A 119 -13.96 -8.59 7.93
N ILE A 120 -12.87 -9.34 7.66
CA ILE A 120 -11.79 -8.87 6.79
C ILE A 120 -12.28 -8.64 5.35
N LYS A 121 -13.22 -9.46 4.87
CA LYS A 121 -13.84 -9.31 3.54
C LYS A 121 -14.57 -7.97 3.40
N GLU A 122 -15.38 -7.61 4.40
CA GLU A 122 -16.07 -6.32 4.42
C GLU A 122 -15.08 -5.16 4.44
N ARG A 123 -14.01 -5.27 5.23
CA ARG A 123 -12.93 -4.28 5.29
C ARG A 123 -12.27 -4.09 3.93
N ILE A 124 -11.88 -5.18 3.27
CA ILE A 124 -11.27 -5.14 1.93
C ILE A 124 -12.25 -4.54 0.91
N ALA A 125 -13.53 -4.92 0.94
CA ALA A 125 -14.54 -4.37 0.03
C ALA A 125 -14.67 -2.83 0.19
N LYS A 126 -14.69 -2.32 1.42
CA LYS A 126 -14.70 -0.88 1.69
C LYS A 126 -13.42 -0.19 1.23
N PHE A 127 -12.25 -0.84 1.42
CA PHE A 127 -10.99 -0.34 0.87
C PHE A 127 -11.05 -0.24 -0.66
N TRP A 128 -11.49 -1.29 -1.35
CA TRP A 128 -11.63 -1.27 -2.80
C TRP A 128 -12.59 -0.19 -3.31
N ARG A 129 -13.72 -0.01 -2.64
CA ARG A 129 -14.68 1.05 -2.99
C ARG A 129 -14.07 2.45 -2.90
N LEU A 130 -13.23 2.71 -1.89
CA LEU A 130 -12.52 3.98 -1.78
C LEU A 130 -11.35 4.06 -2.75
N LEU A 131 -10.61 2.96 -2.94
CA LEU A 131 -9.44 2.88 -3.81
C LEU A 131 -9.79 3.01 -5.29
N SER A 132 -10.98 2.57 -5.73
CA SER A 132 -11.39 2.67 -7.14
C SER A 132 -11.30 4.11 -7.67
N HIS A 133 -11.55 5.10 -6.82
CA HIS A 133 -11.40 6.52 -7.16
C HIS A 133 -9.95 7.01 -7.14
N CYS A 134 -9.01 6.21 -6.63
CA CYS A 134 -7.61 6.57 -6.44
C CYS A 134 -6.66 5.85 -7.42
N LEU A 135 -7.18 4.92 -8.24
CA LEU A 135 -6.38 4.18 -9.22
C LEU A 135 -5.98 5.05 -10.43
N MET A 136 -6.68 6.14 -10.63
CA MET A 136 -6.35 7.19 -11.60
C MET A 136 -5.65 8.36 -10.90
N PRO A 137 -5.00 9.27 -11.64
CA PRO A 137 -4.44 10.49 -11.06
C PRO A 137 -5.45 11.20 -10.16
N ASN A 138 -5.04 11.56 -8.94
CA ASN A 138 -5.93 12.02 -7.88
C ASN A 138 -5.31 13.16 -7.07
N ASN A 139 -5.91 14.34 -7.14
CA ASN A 139 -5.39 15.53 -6.46
C ASN A 139 -5.41 15.40 -4.92
N ILE A 140 -6.36 14.67 -4.36
CA ILE A 140 -6.43 14.47 -2.90
C ILE A 140 -5.19 13.69 -2.44
N LEU A 141 -4.87 12.58 -3.11
CA LEU A 141 -3.68 11.78 -2.78
C LEU A 141 -2.38 12.53 -3.12
N LYS A 142 -2.34 13.27 -4.22
CA LYS A 142 -1.21 14.13 -4.54
C LYS A 142 -0.90 15.09 -3.39
N ASN A 143 -1.91 15.79 -2.87
CA ASN A 143 -1.74 16.73 -1.76
C ASN A 143 -1.31 16.04 -0.44
N ILE A 144 -1.83 14.83 -0.18
CA ILE A 144 -1.45 14.03 0.99
C ILE A 144 0.02 13.60 0.89
N CYS A 145 0.53 13.37 -0.32
CA CYS A 145 1.90 12.92 -0.55
C CYS A 145 2.95 14.04 -0.49
N VAL A 146 2.55 15.30 -0.41
CA VAL A 146 3.50 16.43 -0.27
C VAL A 146 4.28 16.27 1.02
N ILE A 147 5.61 16.15 0.89
CA ILE A 147 6.53 16.15 2.02
C ILE A 147 6.96 17.60 2.23
N ASN A 148 6.44 18.22 3.28
CA ASN A 148 6.96 19.52 3.73
C ASN A 148 8.23 19.24 4.52
N TYR A 149 9.37 19.65 3.97
CA TYR A 149 10.64 19.66 4.67
C TYR A 149 10.74 20.90 5.55
#